data_ef293b31dd1f6ab22e078c226be17a8a
#
_entry.id   ef293b31dd1f6ab22e078c226be17a8a
#
_cell.length_a   1.000
_cell.length_b   1.000
_cell.length_c   1.000
_cell.angle_alpha   90.00
_cell.angle_beta   90.00
_cell.angle_gamma   90.00
#
_symmetry.space_group_name_H-M   'P 1'
#
loop_
_entity.id
_entity.type
_entity.pdbx_description
1 polymer ?
#
loop_
_entity_poly.entity_id
_entity_poly.type
_entity_poly.pdbx_seq_one_letter_code
_entity_poly.pdbx_strand_id
1 'polypeptide(L)'
;MLKWADFLISGVKSGPKDCIAFVETHTDIGCVVCETFNTSRDELIANLKKGCTYTTIVRTASGKWRKGEDVCLVNVNGKDYVKVGTKECTPYDSFETVPEL
;
A
#
# COMPACT_ATOMS: atom_id res chain seq x y z
N MET A 1 17.11 9.75 -11.11
CA MET A 1 16.44 8.44 -11.03
C MET A 1 14.95 8.64 -10.77
N LEU A 2 14.12 7.90 -11.48
CA LEU A 2 12.68 8.01 -11.31
C LEU A 2 12.23 7.27 -10.05
N LYS A 3 11.36 7.89 -9.28
CA LYS A 3 10.73 7.21 -8.16
C LYS A 3 9.57 6.35 -8.64
N TRP A 4 9.25 5.31 -7.87
CA TRP A 4 8.18 4.37 -8.21
C TRP A 4 6.78 4.95 -7.91
N ALA A 5 6.69 5.71 -6.83
CA ALA A 5 5.43 6.30 -6.37
C ALA A 5 5.74 7.41 -5.36
N ASP A 6 4.71 8.07 -4.84
CA ASP A 6 4.89 9.04 -3.76
C ASP A 6 5.29 8.32 -2.47
N PHE A 7 4.68 7.14 -2.22
CA PHE A 7 4.92 6.33 -1.04
C PHE A 7 5.03 4.85 -1.40
N LEU A 8 5.79 4.11 -0.58
CA LEU A 8 6.03 2.68 -0.77
C LEU A 8 5.52 1.92 0.45
N ILE A 9 4.88 0.79 0.23
CA ILE A 9 4.34 -0.06 1.29
C ILE A 9 5.15 -1.36 1.35
N SER A 10 5.75 -1.63 2.50
CA SER A 10 6.57 -2.84 2.73
C SER A 10 5.90 -3.88 3.62
N GLY A 11 4.85 -3.51 4.31
CA GLY A 11 4.14 -4.43 5.20
C GLY A 11 2.74 -3.95 5.51
N VAL A 12 1.90 -4.86 5.99
CA VAL A 12 0.51 -4.57 6.34
C VAL A 12 0.15 -5.23 7.65
N LYS A 13 -0.64 -4.53 8.47
CA LYS A 13 -1.25 -5.11 9.67
C LYS A 13 -2.73 -5.31 9.40
N SER A 14 -3.20 -6.55 9.50
CA SER A 14 -4.61 -6.89 9.34
C SER A 14 -5.44 -6.36 10.50
N GLY A 15 -6.65 -5.91 10.19
CA GLY A 15 -7.62 -5.47 11.17
C GLY A 15 -8.88 -6.33 11.11
N PRO A 16 -9.95 -5.91 11.80
CA PRO A 16 -11.22 -6.65 11.80
C PRO A 16 -11.97 -6.50 10.48
N LYS A 17 -12.92 -7.41 10.24
CA LYS A 17 -13.89 -7.34 9.12
C LYS A 17 -13.22 -7.29 7.73
N ASP A 18 -12.15 -8.06 7.54
CA ASP A 18 -11.43 -8.14 6.26
C ASP A 18 -10.88 -6.79 5.78
N CYS A 19 -10.64 -5.89 6.70
CA CYS A 19 -10.00 -4.60 6.44
C CYS A 19 -8.62 -4.57 7.09
N ILE A 20 -7.73 -3.75 6.55
CA ILE A 20 -6.42 -3.54 7.17
C ILE A 20 -6.54 -2.54 8.32
N ALA A 21 -5.61 -2.62 9.28
CA ALA A 21 -5.49 -1.64 10.36
C ALA A 21 -4.56 -0.49 9.93
N PHE A 22 -3.36 -0.83 9.47
CA PHE A 22 -2.38 0.15 8.98
C PHE A 22 -1.38 -0.52 8.05
N VAL A 23 -0.59 0.28 7.34
CA VAL A 23 0.48 -0.19 6.48
C VAL A 23 1.81 0.41 6.92
N GLU A 24 2.88 -0.36 6.74
CA GLU A 24 4.23 0.12 6.94
C GLU A 24 4.67 0.85 5.67
N THR A 25 4.94 2.14 5.80
CA THR A 25 5.12 3.04 4.67
C THR A 25 6.52 3.64 4.66
N HIS A 26 7.04 3.89 3.46
CA HIS A 26 8.29 4.62 3.23
C HIS A 26 8.02 5.74 2.25
N THR A 27 8.71 6.86 2.42
CA THR A 27 8.69 7.91 1.39
C THR A 27 9.66 7.53 0.28
N ASP A 28 9.24 7.67 -0.97
CA ASP A 28 10.09 7.43 -2.13
C ASP A 28 10.66 8.76 -2.62
N ILE A 29 11.96 8.94 -2.49
CA ILE A 29 12.66 10.14 -2.99
C ILE A 29 13.48 9.85 -4.24
N GLY A 30 13.24 8.72 -4.89
CA GLY A 30 13.81 8.34 -6.17
C GLY A 30 15.06 7.49 -6.10
N CYS A 31 16.01 7.80 -5.22
CA CYS A 31 17.26 7.05 -5.13
C CYS A 31 17.39 6.22 -3.86
N VAL A 32 16.59 6.51 -2.83
CA VAL A 32 16.59 5.76 -1.58
C VAL A 32 15.17 5.54 -1.06
N VAL A 33 15.02 4.45 -0.33
CA VAL A 33 13.81 4.15 0.42
C VAL A 33 14.03 4.69 1.83
N CYS A 34 13.23 5.66 2.23
CA CYS A 34 13.39 6.33 3.52
C CYS A 34 12.89 5.48 4.69
N GLU A 35 13.07 5.99 5.91
CA GLU A 35 12.63 5.31 7.12
C GLU A 35 11.14 5.00 7.09
N THR A 36 10.77 3.95 7.83
CA THR A 36 9.38 3.51 7.92
C THR A 36 8.55 4.38 8.84
N PHE A 37 7.28 4.52 8.49
CA PHE A 37 6.25 5.05 9.38
C PHE A 37 4.94 4.33 9.11
N ASN A 38 4.04 4.35 10.07
CA ASN A 38 2.74 3.68 9.93
C ASN A 38 1.71 4.64 9.37
N THR A 39 0.94 4.16 8.39
CA THR A 39 -0.18 4.90 7.81
C THR A 39 -1.46 4.13 8.10
N SER A 40 -2.39 4.75 8.80
CA SER A 40 -3.68 4.12 9.09
C SER A 40 -4.48 3.91 7.80
N ARG A 41 -5.44 2.99 7.85
CA ARG A 41 -6.33 2.74 6.70
C ARG A 41 -7.03 4.02 6.25
N ASP A 42 -7.53 4.81 7.19
CA ASP A 42 -8.24 6.07 6.88
C ASP A 42 -7.33 7.09 6.20
N GLU A 43 -6.10 7.22 6.68
CA GLU A 43 -5.11 8.11 6.06
C GLU A 43 -4.73 7.64 4.66
N LEU A 44 -4.55 6.34 4.48
CA LEU A 44 -4.22 5.74 3.18
C LEU A 44 -5.32 6.03 2.17
N ILE A 45 -6.57 5.81 2.56
CA ILE A 45 -7.73 6.09 1.69
C ILE A 45 -7.80 7.57 1.36
N ALA A 46 -7.66 8.45 2.35
CA ALA A 46 -7.71 9.90 2.14
C ALA A 46 -6.61 10.36 1.18
N ASN A 47 -5.39 9.84 1.33
CA ASN A 47 -4.27 10.19 0.47
C ASN A 47 -4.47 9.69 -0.96
N LEU A 48 -4.98 8.48 -1.13
CA LEU A 48 -5.29 7.96 -2.46
C LEU A 48 -6.35 8.81 -3.16
N LYS A 49 -7.35 9.29 -2.44
CA LYS A 49 -8.39 10.19 -2.98
C LYS A 49 -7.83 11.55 -3.37
N LYS A 50 -6.77 12.00 -2.72
CA LYS A 50 -6.10 13.27 -3.06
C LYS A 50 -5.19 13.15 -4.28
N GLY A 51 -4.99 11.94 -4.81
CA GLY A 51 -4.12 11.71 -5.94
C GLY A 51 -2.71 11.26 -5.58
N CYS A 52 -2.42 11.00 -4.31
CA CYS A 52 -1.14 10.41 -3.91
C CYS A 52 -1.06 8.98 -4.45
N THR A 53 0.13 8.58 -4.88
CA THR A 53 0.36 7.23 -5.41
C THR A 53 1.08 6.38 -4.38
N TYR A 54 0.66 5.11 -4.29
CA TYR A 54 1.26 4.10 -3.42
C TYR A 54 1.58 2.87 -4.24
N THR A 55 2.73 2.28 -3.97
CA THR A 55 3.19 1.04 -4.62
C THR A 55 3.79 0.16 -3.54
N THR A 56 3.57 -1.13 -3.62
CA THR A 56 4.21 -2.07 -2.70
C THR A 56 5.64 -2.32 -3.10
N ILE A 57 6.49 -2.66 -2.14
CA ILE A 57 7.88 -3.04 -2.38
C ILE A 57 8.16 -4.34 -1.65
N VAL A 58 9.06 -5.14 -2.22
CA VAL A 58 9.51 -6.39 -1.61
C VAL A 58 11.02 -6.41 -1.53
N ARG A 59 11.54 -6.99 -0.46
CA ARG A 59 12.98 -7.13 -0.29
C ARG A 59 13.44 -8.40 -0.98
N THR A 60 14.45 -8.27 -1.83
CA THR A 60 15.04 -9.41 -2.53
C THR A 60 15.99 -10.18 -1.62
N ALA A 61 16.41 -11.38 -2.04
CA ALA A 61 17.37 -12.19 -1.31
C ALA A 61 18.72 -11.46 -1.11
N SER A 62 19.07 -10.55 -2.00
CA SER A 62 20.29 -9.73 -1.89
C SER A 62 20.12 -8.50 -0.99
N GLY A 63 18.95 -8.33 -0.37
CA GLY A 63 18.66 -7.21 0.52
C GLY A 63 18.25 -5.92 -0.18
N LYS A 64 18.06 -5.96 -1.49
CA LYS A 64 17.60 -4.80 -2.27
C LYS A 64 16.08 -4.73 -2.33
N TRP A 65 15.54 -3.55 -2.59
CA TRP A 65 14.12 -3.37 -2.78
C TRP A 65 13.73 -3.56 -4.26
N ARG A 66 12.60 -4.20 -4.47
CA ARG A 66 12.02 -4.38 -5.80
C ARG A 66 10.60 -3.85 -5.80
N LYS A 67 10.21 -3.17 -6.89
CA LYS A 67 8.83 -2.70 -7.05
C LYS A 67 7.86 -3.88 -7.12
N GLY A 68 6.76 -3.79 -6.36
CA GLY A 68 5.67 -4.75 -6.38
C GLY A 68 4.51 -4.25 -7.22
N GLU A 69 3.33 -4.16 -6.61
CA GLU A 69 2.07 -3.84 -7.27
C GLU A 69 1.58 -2.44 -6.88
N ASP A 70 0.86 -1.78 -7.79
CA ASP A 70 0.24 -0.49 -7.49
C ASP A 70 -0.96 -0.69 -6.54
N VAL A 71 -1.17 0.30 -5.69
CA VAL A 71 -2.27 0.34 -4.74
C VAL A 71 -3.38 1.22 -5.29
N CYS A 72 -4.60 0.75 -5.23
CA CYS A 72 -5.74 1.52 -5.72
C CYS A 72 -6.95 1.39 -4.80
N LEU A 73 -7.97 2.22 -5.04
CA LEU A 73 -9.24 2.16 -4.32
C LEU A 73 -10.33 1.63 -5.24
N VAL A 74 -11.23 0.84 -4.65
CA VAL A 74 -12.49 0.47 -5.29
C VAL A 74 -13.63 0.87 -4.36
N ASN A 75 -14.78 1.24 -4.92
CA ASN A 75 -15.97 1.56 -4.14
C ASN A 75 -17.00 0.45 -4.32
N VAL A 76 -17.47 -0.12 -3.22
CA VAL A 76 -18.48 -1.18 -3.20
C VAL A 76 -19.59 -0.76 -2.27
N ASN A 77 -20.78 -0.54 -2.82
CA ASN A 77 -21.97 -0.12 -2.06
C ASN A 77 -21.71 1.10 -1.16
N GLY A 78 -20.99 2.09 -1.69
CA GLY A 78 -20.72 3.32 -0.98
C GLY A 78 -19.53 3.29 -0.03
N LYS A 79 -18.84 2.16 0.09
CA LYS A 79 -17.63 2.03 0.94
C LYS A 79 -16.39 1.85 0.08
N ASP A 80 -15.31 2.47 0.51
CA ASP A 80 -14.01 2.36 -0.16
C ASP A 80 -13.20 1.19 0.41
N TYR A 81 -12.58 0.43 -0.51
CA TYR A 81 -11.67 -0.66 -0.15
C TYR A 81 -10.36 -0.49 -0.88
N VAL A 82 -9.28 -0.89 -0.22
CA VAL A 82 -7.92 -0.76 -0.76
C VAL A 82 -7.53 -2.06 -1.44
N LYS A 83 -7.06 -1.98 -2.68
CA LYS A 83 -6.65 -3.14 -3.46
C LYS A 83 -5.20 -3.03 -3.91
N VAL A 84 -4.50 -4.15 -3.86
CA VAL A 84 -3.12 -4.27 -4.34
C VAL A 84 -3.10 -5.30 -5.45
N GLY A 85 -2.66 -4.88 -6.64
CA GLY A 85 -2.53 -5.76 -7.79
C GLY A 85 -3.83 -6.19 -8.46
N THR A 86 -4.96 -5.66 -8.01
CA THR A 86 -6.28 -5.99 -8.57
C THR A 86 -7.21 -4.79 -8.43
N LYS A 87 -8.26 -4.75 -9.23
CA LYS A 87 -9.32 -3.74 -9.13
C LYS A 87 -10.69 -4.40 -8.94
N GLU A 88 -10.70 -5.61 -8.42
CA GLU A 88 -11.95 -6.33 -8.16
C GLU A 88 -12.82 -5.59 -7.15
N CYS A 89 -14.10 -5.45 -7.47
CA CYS A 89 -15.06 -4.76 -6.61
C CYS A 89 -15.63 -5.70 -5.55
N THR A 90 -14.77 -6.19 -4.68
CA THR A 90 -15.14 -7.06 -3.56
C THR A 90 -15.09 -6.27 -2.25
N PRO A 91 -15.97 -6.57 -1.27
CA PRO A 91 -16.12 -5.79 -0.06
C PRO A 91 -15.07 -6.12 1.01
N TYR A 92 -13.79 -6.15 0.62
CA TYR A 92 -12.67 -6.35 1.55
C TYR A 92 -11.39 -5.74 0.95
N ASP A 93 -10.43 -5.45 1.82
CA ASP A 93 -9.12 -4.98 1.37
C ASP A 93 -8.29 -6.18 0.89
N SER A 94 -7.46 -5.98 -0.14
CA SER A 94 -6.64 -7.04 -0.75
C SER A 94 -5.16 -6.66 -0.68
N PHE A 95 -4.42 -7.32 0.20
CA PHE A 95 -2.98 -7.11 0.41
C PHE A 95 -2.23 -8.45 0.42
N GLU A 96 -2.65 -9.41 -0.40
CA GLU A 96 -2.13 -10.79 -0.37
C GLU A 96 -0.63 -10.88 -0.66
N THR A 97 -0.10 -9.97 -1.49
CA THR A 97 1.31 -10.00 -1.86
C THR A 97 2.20 -9.18 -0.92
N VAL A 98 1.62 -8.56 0.10
CA VAL A 98 2.35 -7.72 1.06
C VAL A 98 2.57 -8.51 2.35
N PRO A 99 3.80 -8.53 2.90
CA PRO A 99 4.08 -9.24 4.15
C PRO A 99 3.21 -8.73 5.30
N GLU A 100 2.68 -9.65 6.07
CA GLU A 100 1.92 -9.35 7.30
C GLU A 100 2.88 -8.98 8.42
N LEU A 101 2.58 -7.90 9.10
CA LEU A 101 3.39 -7.41 10.23
C LEU A 101 3.08 -8.14 11.53
#